data_2f6b23abe6046bffc1883a1b09f92161
#
_entry.id   2f6b23abe6046bffc1883a1b09f92161
#
_cell.length_a   1.000
_cell.length_b   1.000
_cell.length_c   1.000
_cell.angle_alpha   90.00
_cell.angle_beta   90.00
_cell.angle_gamma   90.00
#
_symmetry.space_group_name_H-M   'P 1'
#
loop_
_entity.id
_entity.type
_entity.pdbx_description
1 polymer ?
#
loop_
_entity_poly.entity_id
_entity_poly.type
_entity_poly.pdbx_seq_one_letter_code
_entity_poly.pdbx_strand_id
1 'polypeptide(L)'
;AAVPARDRAPLTAPRFASLREMAGSLACASRRGLTERFDGTIGAGSVLMPFGGKRQRTPAQAMAALLPVLPGHATNQASVMAWGFDPEQMAADPYAGAYASITVSLAKLAAAGADYRRAYLTLQEYFEKLRTEPRRWGKPFAALLGALDAQLDFGAAAIGGKDSMSGSFLDLDVPPTLISFAIAPIKAGEVLSPEFKEPGHPVYLLGGGDLFDAAGRRAAWSGLHGLAAAGKVRAAWAVENGAAEAMMKMSFGNGVGFAADGGRDVPWYAPCPGAIVAELTEEIDAPWAVKIGVTTEVPVIDLGGDAASIAELLEINEAVLEGVYPTAAAAESGLEPFTYTAGPVAAPAVRAAKPKALIPVFPGTNCEYDTARAVIDAGGDTEILVVRNLNAEQVAASAQRVAEAIRAAQMIVIPGGFSGGDEPDGSGKFITAFFRSPAVREAVTELMDRRGGLMLGICNGFQA
;
A
#
# COMPACT_ATOMS: atom_id res chain seq x y z
N ALA A 1 3.77 -24.70 30.62
CA ALA A 1 3.69 -23.31 30.22
C ALA A 1 2.34 -22.80 30.72
N ALA A 2 2.32 -21.72 31.49
CA ALA A 2 1.06 -21.07 31.83
C ALA A 2 0.56 -20.37 30.57
N VAL A 3 -0.40 -20.99 29.91
CA VAL A 3 -1.21 -20.30 28.87
C VAL A 3 -1.91 -19.18 29.64
N PRO A 4 -1.79 -17.90 29.18
CA PRO A 4 -2.56 -16.83 29.80
C PRO A 4 -4.03 -17.21 29.75
N ALA A 5 -4.70 -17.12 30.87
CA ALA A 5 -6.13 -17.40 30.93
C ALA A 5 -6.85 -16.40 30.00
N ARG A 6 -7.92 -16.86 29.36
CA ARG A 6 -8.83 -16.04 28.51
C ARG A 6 -9.53 -14.89 29.26
N ASP A 7 -9.23 -14.71 30.55
CA ASP A 7 -9.91 -13.81 31.46
C ASP A 7 -9.42 -12.34 31.34
N ARG A 8 -8.50 -12.04 30.42
CA ARG A 8 -8.08 -10.67 30.18
C ARG A 8 -9.00 -10.02 29.15
N ALA A 9 -9.73 -9.03 29.61
CA ALA A 9 -10.58 -8.24 28.72
C ALA A 9 -9.73 -7.49 27.68
N PRO A 10 -10.21 -7.37 26.44
CA PRO A 10 -9.62 -6.47 25.46
C PRO A 10 -9.49 -5.06 26.01
N LEU A 11 -8.51 -4.29 25.54
CA LEU A 11 -8.39 -2.89 25.92
C LEU A 11 -9.59 -2.11 25.35
N THR A 12 -10.50 -1.71 26.20
CA THR A 12 -11.72 -0.98 25.84
C THR A 12 -11.76 0.43 26.42
N ALA A 13 -10.79 0.78 27.26
CA ALA A 13 -10.71 2.11 27.84
C ALA A 13 -10.40 3.16 26.74
N PRO A 14 -10.96 4.37 26.87
CA PRO A 14 -10.58 5.49 26.00
C PRO A 14 -9.06 5.71 26.04
N ARG A 15 -8.46 5.87 24.84
CA ARG A 15 -7.04 6.18 24.67
C ARG A 15 -6.77 7.69 24.64
N PHE A 16 -7.78 8.46 24.36
CA PHE A 16 -7.71 9.91 24.19
C PHE A 16 -8.86 10.60 24.89
N ALA A 17 -8.66 11.85 25.30
CA ALA A 17 -9.70 12.67 25.93
C ALA A 17 -10.35 13.66 24.94
N SER A 18 -9.77 13.88 23.76
CA SER A 18 -10.28 14.84 22.78
C SER A 18 -9.80 14.57 21.36
N LEU A 19 -10.50 15.19 20.37
CA LEU A 19 -10.10 15.23 18.96
C LEU A 19 -8.68 15.76 18.77
N ARG A 20 -8.30 16.81 19.51
CA ARG A 20 -6.97 17.44 19.43
C ARG A 20 -5.87 16.52 19.93
N GLU A 21 -6.10 15.89 21.07
CA GLU A 21 -5.16 14.90 21.61
C GLU A 21 -4.98 13.71 20.65
N MET A 22 -6.07 13.19 20.12
CA MET A 22 -6.05 12.11 19.13
C MET A 22 -5.30 12.54 17.86
N ALA A 23 -5.58 13.72 17.31
CA ALA A 23 -4.91 14.26 16.13
C ALA A 23 -3.40 14.41 16.32
N GLY A 24 -2.96 14.84 17.52
CA GLY A 24 -1.55 15.02 17.90
C GLY A 24 -0.83 13.75 18.35
N SER A 25 -1.52 12.59 18.39
CA SER A 25 -0.93 11.33 18.81
C SER A 25 -0.12 10.66 17.71
N LEU A 26 0.97 9.96 18.08
CA LEU A 26 1.77 9.17 17.14
C LEU A 26 0.93 8.02 16.51
N ALA A 27 -0.01 7.45 17.25
CA ALA A 27 -0.88 6.38 16.78
C ALA A 27 -1.73 6.82 15.57
N CYS A 28 -2.26 8.05 15.62
CA CYS A 28 -3.13 8.62 14.58
C CYS A 28 -2.39 9.56 13.60
N ALA A 29 -1.08 9.77 13.77
CA ALA A 29 -0.28 10.71 12.97
C ALA A 29 -0.40 10.46 11.46
N SER A 30 -0.35 11.53 10.68
CA SER A 30 -0.24 11.43 9.22
C SER A 30 1.12 10.87 8.83
N ARG A 31 1.13 9.84 7.99
CA ARG A 31 2.36 9.28 7.39
C ARG A 31 2.61 9.81 5.99
N ARG A 32 2.04 10.97 5.65
CA ARG A 32 2.09 11.54 4.31
C ARG A 32 3.53 11.77 3.85
N GLY A 33 4.37 12.43 4.66
CA GLY A 33 5.76 12.72 4.29
C GLY A 33 6.61 11.46 4.04
N LEU A 34 6.30 10.32 4.69
CA LEU A 34 6.92 9.04 4.37
C LEU A 34 6.37 8.46 3.08
N THR A 35 5.03 8.47 2.91
CA THR A 35 4.34 7.84 1.78
C THR A 35 4.66 8.54 0.46
N GLU A 36 4.73 9.87 0.44
CA GLU A 36 5.03 10.67 -0.76
C GLU A 36 6.48 10.52 -1.28
N ARG A 37 7.34 9.81 -0.55
CA ARG A 37 8.68 9.43 -1.03
C ARG A 37 8.67 8.23 -1.97
N PHE A 38 7.55 7.55 -2.11
CA PHE A 38 7.36 6.38 -2.96
C PHE A 38 6.31 6.67 -4.05
N ASP A 39 6.51 6.06 -5.22
CA ASP A 39 5.55 6.18 -6.32
C ASP A 39 4.32 5.33 -6.06
N GLY A 40 3.18 5.97 -5.78
CA GLY A 40 1.89 5.30 -5.59
C GLY A 40 1.25 4.77 -6.87
N THR A 41 1.84 5.07 -8.04
CA THR A 41 1.28 4.75 -9.37
C THR A 41 2.15 3.81 -10.19
N ILE A 42 3.18 3.21 -9.60
CA ILE A 42 4.07 2.27 -10.30
C ILE A 42 3.26 1.18 -11.01
N GLY A 43 3.57 0.96 -12.28
CA GLY A 43 2.91 -0.03 -13.13
C GLY A 43 1.52 0.36 -13.60
N ALA A 44 1.05 1.58 -13.29
CA ALA A 44 -0.27 2.11 -13.67
C ALA A 44 -1.46 1.21 -13.27
N GLY A 45 -1.27 0.35 -12.28
CA GLY A 45 -2.30 -0.57 -11.78
C GLY A 45 -3.02 -0.09 -10.51
N SER A 46 -2.62 1.04 -9.91
CA SER A 46 -3.21 1.53 -8.67
C SER A 46 -4.67 1.93 -8.87
N VAL A 47 -5.56 1.38 -8.03
CA VAL A 47 -6.99 1.71 -7.97
C VAL A 47 -7.27 2.66 -6.81
N LEU A 48 -6.65 2.43 -5.64
CA LEU A 48 -6.65 3.37 -4.53
C LEU A 48 -5.28 4.03 -4.43
N MET A 49 -5.29 5.36 -4.41
CA MET A 49 -4.10 6.14 -4.06
C MET A 49 -3.89 6.12 -2.54
N PRO A 50 -2.65 6.28 -2.06
CA PRO A 50 -2.35 6.29 -0.62
C PRO A 50 -3.17 7.33 0.17
N PHE A 51 -3.52 8.46 -0.47
CA PHE A 51 -4.37 9.50 0.09
C PHE A 51 -5.47 9.88 -0.91
N GLY A 52 -6.73 9.82 -0.45
CA GLY A 52 -7.93 10.09 -1.22
C GLY A 52 -8.51 11.49 -1.00
N GLY A 53 -9.57 11.77 -1.78
CA GLY A 53 -10.31 13.02 -1.79
C GLY A 53 -9.67 14.10 -2.67
N LYS A 54 -10.41 15.19 -2.90
CA LYS A 54 -9.97 16.34 -3.72
C LYS A 54 -8.67 16.99 -3.21
N ARG A 55 -8.45 16.93 -1.90
CA ARG A 55 -7.26 17.48 -1.22
C ARG A 55 -6.15 16.44 -1.04
N GLN A 56 -6.41 15.17 -1.34
CA GLN A 56 -5.47 14.05 -1.12
C GLN A 56 -4.93 14.02 0.34
N ARG A 57 -5.85 13.99 1.32
CA ARG A 57 -5.51 14.03 2.76
C ARG A 57 -6.11 12.89 3.57
N THR A 58 -7.14 12.19 3.07
CA THR A 58 -7.67 11.00 3.74
C THR A 58 -6.79 9.79 3.40
N PRO A 59 -6.10 9.18 4.36
CA PRO A 59 -5.27 8.00 4.09
C PRO A 59 -6.15 6.80 3.73
N ALA A 60 -5.74 6.02 2.73
CA ALA A 60 -6.36 4.74 2.43
C ALA A 60 -5.98 3.70 3.49
N GLN A 61 -6.95 2.88 3.92
CA GLN A 61 -6.71 1.78 4.85
C GLN A 61 -6.34 0.47 4.17
N ALA A 62 -6.43 0.42 2.84
CA ALA A 62 -6.07 -0.73 2.03
C ALA A 62 -5.35 -0.29 0.77
N MET A 63 -4.52 -1.15 0.22
CA MET A 63 -3.99 -1.03 -1.12
C MET A 63 -4.93 -1.77 -2.08
N ALA A 64 -5.33 -1.12 -3.16
CA ALA A 64 -6.07 -1.75 -4.24
C ALA A 64 -5.36 -1.53 -5.58
N ALA A 65 -5.10 -2.62 -6.29
CA ALA A 65 -4.39 -2.58 -7.57
C ALA A 65 -4.97 -3.60 -8.56
N LEU A 66 -4.97 -3.25 -9.84
CA LEU A 66 -5.32 -4.16 -10.92
C LEU A 66 -4.39 -5.38 -10.94
N LEU A 67 -4.93 -6.55 -11.23
CA LEU A 67 -4.11 -7.73 -11.42
C LEU A 67 -3.25 -7.55 -12.69
N PRO A 68 -1.96 -7.92 -12.64
CA PRO A 68 -1.09 -7.82 -13.81
C PRO A 68 -1.56 -8.80 -14.90
N VAL A 69 -1.58 -8.31 -16.14
CA VAL A 69 -1.94 -9.10 -17.33
C VAL A 69 -0.84 -8.99 -18.37
N LEU A 70 -0.85 -9.91 -19.32
CA LEU A 70 0.12 -9.90 -20.44
C LEU A 70 -0.04 -8.63 -21.29
N PRO A 71 1.02 -8.16 -21.96
CA PRO A 71 0.98 -7.02 -22.84
C PRO A 71 -0.16 -7.15 -23.89
N GLY A 72 -0.89 -6.04 -24.12
CA GLY A 72 -2.03 -6.01 -25.03
C GLY A 72 -3.36 -6.53 -24.46
N HIS A 73 -3.37 -6.99 -23.21
CA HIS A 73 -4.58 -7.37 -22.49
C HIS A 73 -4.95 -6.32 -21.45
N ALA A 74 -6.25 -6.21 -21.17
CA ALA A 74 -6.79 -5.34 -20.13
C ALA A 74 -7.61 -6.17 -19.13
N THR A 75 -7.70 -5.72 -17.90
CA THR A 75 -8.51 -6.35 -16.84
C THR A 75 -9.19 -5.30 -15.99
N ASN A 76 -10.36 -5.62 -15.45
CA ASN A 76 -11.01 -4.88 -14.36
C ASN A 76 -10.90 -5.63 -13.03
N GLN A 77 -10.21 -6.77 -13.01
CA GLN A 77 -9.97 -7.50 -11.77
C GLN A 77 -8.83 -6.85 -11.01
N ALA A 78 -9.04 -6.67 -9.72
CA ALA A 78 -8.10 -6.08 -8.79
C ALA A 78 -7.94 -6.99 -7.56
N SER A 79 -6.88 -6.78 -6.82
CA SER A 79 -6.74 -7.26 -5.46
C SER A 79 -6.82 -6.09 -4.48
N VAL A 80 -7.43 -6.33 -3.34
CA VAL A 80 -7.38 -5.44 -2.18
C VAL A 80 -6.58 -6.13 -1.10
N MET A 81 -5.59 -5.45 -0.54
CA MET A 81 -4.80 -5.93 0.59
C MET A 81 -4.84 -4.91 1.72
N ALA A 82 -5.08 -5.38 2.94
CA ALA A 82 -5.08 -4.57 4.15
C ALA A 82 -4.30 -5.27 5.25
N TRP A 83 -3.90 -4.52 6.27
CA TRP A 83 -3.19 -5.04 7.43
C TRP A 83 -3.89 -4.64 8.72
N GLY A 84 -3.69 -5.45 9.78
CA GLY A 84 -4.15 -5.17 11.13
C GLY A 84 -3.08 -5.45 12.15
N PHE A 85 -2.92 -4.54 13.11
CA PHE A 85 -1.99 -4.66 14.23
C PHE A 85 -2.31 -3.59 15.29
N ASP A 86 -2.40 -4.01 16.52
CA ASP A 86 -2.51 -3.12 17.68
C ASP A 86 -1.39 -3.43 18.67
N PRO A 87 -0.34 -2.59 18.72
CA PRO A 87 0.82 -2.85 19.58
C PRO A 87 0.50 -2.83 21.07
N GLU A 88 -0.45 -2.00 21.51
CA GLU A 88 -0.85 -1.92 22.92
C GLU A 88 -1.63 -3.16 23.34
N GLN A 89 -2.58 -3.59 22.52
CA GLN A 89 -3.34 -4.81 22.76
C GLN A 89 -2.43 -6.04 22.74
N MET A 90 -1.50 -6.12 21.79
CA MET A 90 -0.52 -7.22 21.71
C MET A 90 0.40 -7.28 22.94
N ALA A 91 0.86 -6.12 23.43
CA ALA A 91 1.69 -6.04 24.62
C ALA A 91 0.93 -6.43 25.89
N ALA A 92 -0.34 -6.04 26.01
CA ALA A 92 -1.20 -6.33 27.14
C ALA A 92 -1.64 -7.81 27.16
N ASP A 93 -2.08 -8.33 26.03
CA ASP A 93 -2.56 -9.70 25.84
C ASP A 93 -2.31 -10.19 24.42
N PRO A 94 -1.27 -11.04 24.17
CA PRO A 94 -0.96 -11.55 22.85
C PRO A 94 -2.08 -12.34 22.17
N TYR A 95 -2.95 -13.01 22.94
CA TYR A 95 -4.10 -13.74 22.40
C TYR A 95 -5.14 -12.76 21.82
N ALA A 96 -5.59 -11.79 22.64
CA ALA A 96 -6.56 -10.80 22.21
C ALA A 96 -5.97 -9.88 21.10
N GLY A 97 -4.68 -9.55 21.19
CA GLY A 97 -3.99 -8.75 20.18
C GLY A 97 -3.90 -9.44 18.82
N ALA A 98 -3.59 -10.73 18.77
CA ALA A 98 -3.56 -11.49 17.54
C ALA A 98 -4.96 -11.67 16.94
N TYR A 99 -5.97 -11.91 17.76
CA TYR A 99 -7.36 -11.95 17.34
C TYR A 99 -7.80 -10.59 16.74
N ALA A 100 -7.47 -9.48 17.42
CA ALA A 100 -7.75 -8.13 16.95
C ALA A 100 -7.03 -7.80 15.63
N SER A 101 -5.77 -8.24 15.46
CA SER A 101 -5.01 -8.02 14.22
C SER A 101 -5.72 -8.63 13.00
N ILE A 102 -6.22 -9.85 13.12
CA ILE A 102 -7.00 -10.50 12.04
C ILE A 102 -8.34 -9.78 11.83
N THR A 103 -9.04 -9.47 12.92
CA THR A 103 -10.33 -8.76 12.87
C THR A 103 -10.20 -7.41 12.14
N VAL A 104 -9.17 -6.64 12.46
CA VAL A 104 -8.92 -5.31 11.83
C VAL A 104 -8.56 -5.45 10.36
N SER A 105 -7.68 -6.40 10.00
CA SER A 105 -7.31 -6.58 8.58
C SER A 105 -8.52 -6.96 7.70
N LEU A 106 -9.42 -7.82 8.21
CA LEU A 106 -10.65 -8.19 7.51
C LEU A 106 -11.67 -7.04 7.45
N ALA A 107 -11.80 -6.25 8.55
CA ALA A 107 -12.66 -5.07 8.57
C ALA A 107 -12.21 -4.01 7.54
N LYS A 108 -10.90 -3.78 7.41
CA LYS A 108 -10.35 -2.87 6.39
C LYS A 108 -10.62 -3.36 4.96
N LEU A 109 -10.56 -4.67 4.70
CA LEU A 109 -10.98 -5.23 3.41
C LEU A 109 -12.46 -4.95 3.14
N ALA A 110 -13.33 -5.20 4.14
CA ALA A 110 -14.77 -4.96 4.02
C ALA A 110 -15.06 -3.46 3.82
N ALA A 111 -14.38 -2.56 4.54
CA ALA A 111 -14.50 -1.12 4.37
C ALA A 111 -14.05 -0.65 2.99
N ALA A 112 -13.07 -1.32 2.36
CA ALA A 112 -12.64 -1.07 0.99
C ALA A 112 -13.56 -1.70 -0.08
N GLY A 113 -14.68 -2.32 0.32
CA GLY A 113 -15.70 -2.89 -0.59
C GLY A 113 -15.53 -4.39 -0.86
N ALA A 114 -14.45 -5.02 -0.43
CA ALA A 114 -14.21 -6.43 -0.71
C ALA A 114 -15.11 -7.36 0.13
N ASP A 115 -15.44 -8.50 -0.43
CA ASP A 115 -16.10 -9.58 0.31
C ASP A 115 -15.08 -10.30 1.20
N TYR A 116 -15.11 -10.05 2.51
CA TYR A 116 -14.19 -10.66 3.47
C TYR A 116 -14.21 -12.20 3.45
N ARG A 117 -15.32 -12.82 3.03
CA ARG A 117 -15.47 -14.29 2.91
C ARG A 117 -14.58 -14.91 1.83
N ARG A 118 -14.04 -14.06 0.95
CA ARG A 118 -13.09 -14.46 -0.10
C ARG A 118 -11.65 -14.13 0.29
N ALA A 119 -11.44 -13.68 1.52
CA ALA A 119 -10.11 -13.29 1.99
C ALA A 119 -9.25 -14.49 2.34
N TYR A 120 -7.96 -14.37 2.06
CA TYR A 120 -6.89 -15.19 2.61
C TYR A 120 -5.96 -14.32 3.43
N LEU A 121 -5.29 -14.92 4.42
CA LEU A 121 -4.41 -14.22 5.34
C LEU A 121 -2.96 -14.65 5.15
N THR A 122 -2.04 -13.72 5.44
CA THR A 122 -0.65 -14.03 5.76
C THR A 122 -0.30 -13.39 7.10
N LEU A 123 0.44 -14.09 7.94
CA LEU A 123 0.76 -13.63 9.28
C LEU A 123 2.24 -13.36 9.41
N GLN A 124 2.61 -12.22 10.00
CA GLN A 124 3.98 -11.88 10.31
C GLN A 124 4.12 -11.80 11.83
N GLU A 125 4.93 -12.68 12.39
CA GLU A 125 5.20 -12.70 13.83
C GLU A 125 6.63 -12.26 14.13
N TYR A 126 6.81 -11.52 15.25
CA TYR A 126 8.11 -11.14 15.76
C TYR A 126 8.09 -11.06 17.28
N PHE A 127 8.93 -11.88 17.93
CA PHE A 127 9.02 -11.98 19.39
C PHE A 127 10.47 -11.93 19.84
N GLU A 128 10.65 -11.66 21.14
CA GLU A 128 11.96 -11.74 21.79
C GLU A 128 12.56 -13.15 21.71
N LYS A 129 13.87 -13.29 21.93
CA LYS A 129 14.54 -14.59 22.03
C LYS A 129 13.91 -15.41 23.16
N LEU A 130 13.37 -16.58 22.83
CA LEU A 130 12.59 -17.41 23.77
C LEU A 130 13.45 -18.05 24.85
N ARG A 131 14.72 -18.37 24.55
CA ARG A 131 15.64 -19.03 25.46
C ARG A 131 14.99 -20.29 26.11
N THR A 132 15.25 -20.55 27.39
CA THR A 132 14.67 -21.68 28.17
C THR A 132 13.53 -21.23 29.09
N GLU A 133 13.02 -20.00 28.90
CA GLU A 133 12.02 -19.41 29.79
C GLU A 133 10.59 -19.73 29.31
N PRO A 134 9.81 -20.54 30.07
CA PRO A 134 8.46 -20.94 29.65
C PRO A 134 7.51 -19.75 29.38
N ARG A 135 7.70 -18.63 30.11
CA ARG A 135 6.88 -17.43 29.95
C ARG A 135 7.10 -16.75 28.61
N ARG A 136 8.35 -16.77 28.10
CA ARG A 136 8.66 -16.24 26.76
C ARG A 136 8.02 -17.08 25.67
N TRP A 137 8.03 -18.41 25.80
CA TRP A 137 7.34 -19.34 24.90
C TRP A 137 5.82 -19.19 24.94
N GLY A 138 5.26 -18.78 26.08
CA GLY A 138 3.82 -18.55 26.24
C GLY A 138 3.26 -17.42 25.38
N LYS A 139 4.06 -16.40 25.06
CA LYS A 139 3.60 -15.24 24.28
C LYS A 139 3.28 -15.60 22.82
N PRO A 140 4.21 -16.16 22.02
CA PRO A 140 3.89 -16.57 20.65
C PRO A 140 2.82 -17.66 20.62
N PHE A 141 2.80 -18.58 21.60
CA PHE A 141 1.77 -19.60 21.66
C PHE A 141 0.37 -19.00 21.92
N ALA A 142 0.24 -18.00 22.79
CA ALA A 142 -1.02 -17.28 23.01
C ALA A 142 -1.45 -16.52 21.77
N ALA A 143 -0.52 -15.84 21.08
CA ALA A 143 -0.80 -15.15 19.82
C ALA A 143 -1.29 -16.13 18.74
N LEU A 144 -0.64 -17.27 18.59
CA LEU A 144 -1.05 -18.32 17.64
C LEU A 144 -2.47 -18.83 17.94
N LEU A 145 -2.83 -19.05 19.20
CA LEU A 145 -4.19 -19.48 19.58
C LEU A 145 -5.22 -18.40 19.26
N GLY A 146 -4.95 -17.12 19.56
CA GLY A 146 -5.84 -16.01 19.19
C GLY A 146 -6.02 -15.89 17.68
N ALA A 147 -4.93 -16.06 16.93
CA ALA A 147 -4.98 -16.06 15.47
C ALA A 147 -5.76 -17.27 14.92
N LEU A 148 -5.63 -18.45 15.52
CA LEU A 148 -6.41 -19.62 15.13
C LEU A 148 -7.90 -19.43 15.37
N ASP A 149 -8.28 -18.94 16.57
CA ASP A 149 -9.69 -18.73 16.91
C ASP A 149 -10.32 -17.67 15.96
N ALA A 150 -9.61 -16.58 15.64
CA ALA A 150 -10.10 -15.59 14.69
C ALA A 150 -10.27 -16.17 13.26
N GLN A 151 -9.35 -17.03 12.81
CA GLN A 151 -9.49 -17.71 11.50
C GLN A 151 -10.73 -18.60 11.46
N LEU A 152 -10.98 -19.35 12.54
CA LEU A 152 -12.16 -20.21 12.65
C LEU A 152 -13.45 -19.39 12.72
N ASP A 153 -13.46 -18.31 13.49
CA ASP A 153 -14.61 -17.45 13.68
C ASP A 153 -15.01 -16.71 12.40
N PHE A 154 -14.05 -16.25 11.60
CA PHE A 154 -14.32 -15.51 10.36
C PHE A 154 -14.27 -16.37 9.10
N GLY A 155 -13.83 -17.62 9.19
CA GLY A 155 -13.70 -18.51 8.06
C GLY A 155 -12.61 -18.07 7.07
N ALA A 156 -11.58 -17.36 7.54
CA ALA A 156 -10.49 -16.84 6.73
C ALA A 156 -9.19 -17.61 7.02
N ALA A 157 -8.66 -18.32 6.03
CA ALA A 157 -7.47 -19.17 6.21
C ALA A 157 -6.17 -18.38 6.00
N ALA A 158 -5.20 -18.56 6.91
CA ALA A 158 -3.83 -18.16 6.67
C ALA A 158 -3.16 -19.14 5.67
N ILE A 159 -2.67 -18.61 4.55
CA ILE A 159 -2.02 -19.39 3.48
C ILE A 159 -0.49 -19.36 3.57
N GLY A 160 0.05 -18.58 4.50
CA GLY A 160 1.48 -18.45 4.72
C GLY A 160 1.78 -17.39 5.76
N GLY A 161 3.05 -17.11 5.90
CA GLY A 161 3.53 -16.10 6.84
C GLY A 161 5.00 -16.29 7.13
N LYS A 162 5.49 -15.56 8.12
CA LYS A 162 6.84 -15.65 8.64
C LYS A 162 6.84 -15.38 10.13
N ASP A 163 7.58 -16.18 10.86
CA ASP A 163 7.84 -15.97 12.28
C ASP A 163 9.32 -15.70 12.55
N SER A 164 9.60 -15.00 13.63
CA SER A 164 10.95 -14.80 14.13
C SER A 164 10.95 -14.61 15.63
N MET A 165 11.77 -15.40 16.32
CA MET A 165 11.99 -15.32 17.76
C MET A 165 13.41 -14.82 18.07
N SER A 166 13.86 -13.82 17.32
CA SER A 166 15.21 -13.25 17.41
C SER A 166 15.26 -11.80 17.88
N GLY A 167 14.11 -11.25 18.31
CA GLY A 167 13.91 -9.85 18.66
C GLY A 167 14.48 -9.44 20.02
N SER A 168 15.72 -9.82 20.32
CA SER A 168 16.43 -9.37 21.53
C SER A 168 17.81 -8.84 21.19
N PHE A 169 18.13 -7.66 21.69
CA PHE A 169 19.44 -7.05 21.57
C PHE A 169 19.87 -6.47 22.93
N LEU A 170 20.94 -7.01 23.50
CA LEU A 170 21.39 -6.73 24.87
C LEU A 170 20.25 -6.98 25.88
N ASP A 171 19.78 -5.92 26.53
CA ASP A 171 18.69 -5.87 27.50
C ASP A 171 17.33 -5.47 26.90
N LEU A 172 17.30 -5.15 25.61
CA LEU A 172 16.09 -4.80 24.90
C LEU A 172 15.43 -6.04 24.29
N ASP A 173 14.16 -6.22 24.56
CA ASP A 173 13.29 -7.22 23.94
C ASP A 173 12.23 -6.51 23.08
N VAL A 174 11.99 -7.01 21.85
CA VAL A 174 10.88 -6.52 21.03
C VAL A 174 9.55 -6.85 21.73
N PRO A 175 8.58 -5.94 21.72
CA PRO A 175 7.23 -6.27 22.17
C PRO A 175 6.62 -7.40 21.35
N PRO A 176 5.70 -8.20 21.91
CA PRO A 176 4.94 -9.20 21.16
C PRO A 176 4.31 -8.59 19.91
N THR A 177 4.53 -9.20 18.77
CA THR A 177 4.05 -8.68 17.48
C THR A 177 3.46 -9.81 16.66
N LEU A 178 2.18 -9.67 16.24
CA LEU A 178 1.56 -10.44 15.19
C LEU A 178 0.78 -9.46 14.30
N ILE A 179 1.23 -9.31 13.06
CA ILE A 179 0.57 -8.51 12.05
C ILE A 179 -0.19 -9.46 11.12
N SER A 180 -1.46 -9.18 10.88
CA SER A 180 -2.27 -9.87 9.88
C SER A 180 -2.30 -9.05 8.60
N PHE A 181 -2.01 -9.67 7.48
CA PHE A 181 -2.30 -9.14 6.15
C PHE A 181 -3.43 -9.96 5.55
N ALA A 182 -4.50 -9.29 5.13
CA ALA A 182 -5.64 -9.92 4.47
C ALA A 182 -5.68 -9.46 3.01
N ILE A 183 -5.91 -10.40 2.10
CA ILE A 183 -6.03 -10.13 0.66
C ILE A 183 -7.31 -10.76 0.11
N ALA A 184 -8.03 -10.03 -0.73
CA ALA A 184 -9.21 -10.51 -1.44
C ALA A 184 -9.26 -9.98 -2.88
N PRO A 185 -9.84 -10.75 -3.84
CA PRO A 185 -10.13 -10.25 -5.18
C PRO A 185 -11.37 -9.34 -5.16
N ILE A 186 -11.35 -8.32 -6.03
CA ILE A 186 -12.45 -7.37 -6.23
C ILE A 186 -12.43 -6.87 -7.68
N LYS A 187 -13.53 -6.30 -8.18
CA LYS A 187 -13.48 -5.50 -9.41
C LYS A 187 -13.10 -4.06 -9.07
N ALA A 188 -12.27 -3.45 -9.92
CA ALA A 188 -11.78 -2.09 -9.68
C ALA A 188 -12.90 -1.06 -9.43
N GLY A 189 -14.03 -1.19 -10.14
CA GLY A 189 -15.18 -0.29 -9.98
C GLY A 189 -16.03 -0.53 -8.71
N GLU A 190 -15.74 -1.58 -7.96
CA GLU A 190 -16.42 -1.91 -6.70
C GLU A 190 -15.61 -1.45 -5.46
N VAL A 191 -14.38 -0.95 -5.68
CA VAL A 191 -13.51 -0.47 -4.60
C VAL A 191 -14.05 0.83 -4.02
N LEU A 192 -14.19 0.87 -2.70
CA LEU A 192 -14.61 2.04 -1.94
C LEU A 192 -13.38 2.82 -1.44
N SER A 193 -13.41 4.13 -1.59
CA SER A 193 -12.42 5.02 -0.97
C SER A 193 -12.98 5.65 0.32
N PRO A 194 -12.13 5.90 1.32
CA PRO A 194 -12.60 6.15 2.68
C PRO A 194 -13.06 7.59 2.97
N GLU A 195 -12.74 8.58 2.14
CA GLU A 195 -13.11 9.98 2.40
C GLU A 195 -14.63 10.22 2.29
N PHE A 196 -15.20 11.02 3.18
CA PHE A 196 -16.60 11.49 3.06
C PHE A 196 -16.81 12.18 1.72
N LYS A 197 -17.95 11.87 1.05
CA LYS A 197 -18.21 12.34 -0.33
C LYS A 197 -19.02 13.62 -0.35
N GLU A 198 -20.13 13.66 0.35
CA GLU A 198 -21.12 14.73 0.25
C GLU A 198 -21.74 15.06 1.60
N PRO A 199 -22.13 16.31 1.85
CA PRO A 199 -22.92 16.68 3.02
C PRO A 199 -24.34 16.12 2.98
N GLY A 200 -24.96 15.94 4.16
CA GLY A 200 -26.35 15.51 4.32
C GLY A 200 -26.54 13.99 4.34
N HIS A 201 -25.50 13.21 4.21
CA HIS A 201 -25.57 11.76 4.25
C HIS A 201 -25.56 11.23 5.70
N PRO A 202 -26.38 10.21 6.02
CA PRO A 202 -26.33 9.55 7.32
C PRO A 202 -25.03 8.73 7.47
N VAL A 203 -24.48 8.79 8.68
CA VAL A 203 -23.26 8.06 9.06
C VAL A 203 -23.61 7.03 10.12
N TYR A 204 -23.15 5.81 9.91
CA TYR A 204 -23.41 4.66 10.77
C TYR A 204 -22.14 4.06 11.33
N LEU A 205 -22.22 3.55 12.57
CA LEU A 205 -21.27 2.61 13.15
C LEU A 205 -21.83 1.20 12.99
N LEU A 206 -21.08 0.32 12.33
CA LEU A 206 -21.47 -1.04 11.99
C LEU A 206 -20.63 -2.04 12.81
N GLY A 207 -21.26 -3.04 13.42
CA GLY A 207 -20.56 -4.13 14.10
C GLY A 207 -19.73 -3.71 15.32
N GLY A 208 -20.19 -2.66 16.03
CA GLY A 208 -19.63 -2.28 17.33
C GLY A 208 -19.87 -3.34 18.39
N GLY A 209 -19.07 -3.33 19.47
CA GLY A 209 -19.25 -4.23 20.61
C GLY A 209 -17.98 -5.01 20.99
N ASP A 210 -18.16 -6.13 21.68
CA ASP A 210 -17.08 -6.97 22.18
C ASP A 210 -16.16 -7.48 21.04
N LEU A 211 -14.84 -7.49 21.28
CA LEU A 211 -13.84 -7.99 20.30
C LEU A 211 -14.15 -9.40 19.80
N PHE A 212 -14.67 -10.25 20.66
CA PHE A 212 -14.97 -11.65 20.34
C PHE A 212 -16.39 -11.90 19.81
N ASP A 213 -17.20 -10.86 19.59
CA ASP A 213 -18.48 -10.98 18.88
C ASP A 213 -18.28 -11.11 17.37
N ALA A 214 -17.77 -12.27 16.95
CA ALA A 214 -17.57 -12.59 15.55
C ALA A 214 -18.89 -12.65 14.77
N ALA A 215 -19.99 -13.03 15.39
CA ALA A 215 -21.29 -13.16 14.73
C ALA A 215 -21.83 -11.77 14.34
N GLY A 216 -21.81 -10.80 15.26
CA GLY A 216 -22.19 -9.41 14.99
C GLY A 216 -21.33 -8.77 13.90
N ARG A 217 -20.02 -9.00 13.91
CA ARG A 217 -19.10 -8.49 12.87
C ARG A 217 -19.37 -9.10 11.51
N ARG A 218 -19.54 -10.43 11.43
CA ARG A 218 -19.89 -11.09 10.16
C ARG A 218 -21.20 -10.56 9.59
N ALA A 219 -22.21 -10.32 10.44
CA ALA A 219 -23.48 -9.72 10.02
C ALA A 219 -23.27 -8.29 9.46
N ALA A 220 -22.52 -7.47 10.17
CA ALA A 220 -22.21 -6.10 9.78
C ALA A 220 -21.43 -6.01 8.46
N TRP A 221 -20.34 -6.79 8.32
CA TRP A 221 -19.51 -6.79 7.11
C TRP A 221 -20.24 -7.37 5.89
N SER A 222 -21.06 -8.41 6.09
CA SER A 222 -21.92 -8.94 5.01
C SER A 222 -22.99 -7.94 4.61
N GLY A 223 -23.59 -7.26 5.60
CA GLY A 223 -24.57 -6.18 5.36
C GLY A 223 -23.95 -5.01 4.59
N LEU A 224 -22.76 -4.55 5.01
CA LEU A 224 -22.03 -3.50 4.31
C LEU A 224 -21.73 -3.87 2.86
N HIS A 225 -21.25 -5.10 2.62
CA HIS A 225 -20.99 -5.59 1.26
C HIS A 225 -22.28 -5.61 0.41
N GLY A 226 -23.41 -6.03 0.98
CA GLY A 226 -24.71 -5.97 0.31
C GLY A 226 -25.15 -4.54 -0.03
N LEU A 227 -24.96 -3.60 0.88
CA LEU A 227 -25.23 -2.17 0.65
C LEU A 227 -24.30 -1.57 -0.41
N ALA A 228 -23.02 -1.94 -0.39
CA ALA A 228 -22.05 -1.50 -1.40
C ALA A 228 -22.41 -2.01 -2.80
N ALA A 229 -22.79 -3.28 -2.92
CA ALA A 229 -23.26 -3.86 -4.18
C ALA A 229 -24.57 -3.20 -4.70
N ALA A 230 -25.39 -2.68 -3.79
CA ALA A 230 -26.60 -1.90 -4.13
C ALA A 230 -26.30 -0.40 -4.41
N GLY A 231 -25.03 0.04 -4.35
CA GLY A 231 -24.63 1.44 -4.58
C GLY A 231 -25.01 2.39 -3.44
N LYS A 232 -25.32 1.86 -2.25
CA LYS A 232 -25.78 2.65 -1.10
C LYS A 232 -24.67 3.11 -0.16
N VAL A 233 -23.44 2.61 -0.32
CA VAL A 233 -22.27 3.02 0.46
C VAL A 233 -21.47 4.04 -0.34
N ARG A 234 -21.17 5.18 0.27
CA ARG A 234 -20.37 6.25 -0.34
C ARG A 234 -18.90 6.18 0.11
N ALA A 235 -18.70 5.94 1.41
CA ALA A 235 -17.39 5.80 2.03
C ALA A 235 -17.47 4.88 3.25
N ALA A 236 -16.35 4.22 3.59
CA ALA A 236 -16.26 3.43 4.81
C ALA A 236 -14.85 3.43 5.39
N TRP A 237 -14.77 3.29 6.73
CA TRP A 237 -13.52 3.28 7.50
C TRP A 237 -13.59 2.24 8.62
N ALA A 238 -12.64 1.34 8.68
CA ALA A 238 -12.50 0.39 9.79
C ALA A 238 -11.94 1.09 11.04
N VAL A 239 -12.63 0.94 12.17
CA VAL A 239 -12.28 1.60 13.43
C VAL A 239 -11.11 0.87 14.10
N GLU A 240 -10.10 1.64 14.50
CA GLU A 240 -8.94 1.17 15.26
C GLU A 240 -8.86 1.86 16.62
N ASN A 241 -8.60 3.16 16.65
CA ASN A 241 -8.37 3.92 17.89
C ASN A 241 -9.64 4.61 18.43
N GLY A 242 -10.79 4.38 17.81
CA GLY A 242 -12.07 4.99 18.15
C GLY A 242 -12.77 5.58 16.94
N ALA A 243 -14.09 5.78 17.04
CA ALA A 243 -14.89 6.32 15.96
C ALA A 243 -14.51 7.78 15.61
N ALA A 244 -13.96 8.54 16.56
CA ALA A 244 -13.47 9.91 16.31
C ALA A 244 -12.31 9.95 15.32
N GLU A 245 -11.42 8.93 15.30
CA GLU A 245 -10.38 8.82 14.27
C GLU A 245 -11.01 8.69 12.88
N ALA A 246 -12.03 7.87 12.73
CA ALA A 246 -12.76 7.73 11.48
C ALA A 246 -13.33 9.07 11.01
N MET A 247 -14.04 9.80 11.90
CA MET A 247 -14.60 11.11 11.57
C MET A 247 -13.53 12.07 11.09
N MET A 248 -12.40 12.14 11.81
CA MET A 248 -11.28 13.01 11.48
C MET A 248 -10.66 12.66 10.12
N LYS A 249 -10.28 11.40 9.93
CA LYS A 249 -9.58 10.95 8.70
C LYS A 249 -10.48 11.02 7.47
N MET A 250 -11.74 10.59 7.57
CA MET A 250 -12.70 10.62 6.47
C MET A 250 -13.04 12.06 6.03
N SER A 251 -12.98 13.02 6.94
CA SER A 251 -13.24 14.45 6.65
C SER A 251 -12.10 15.13 5.91
N PHE A 252 -10.84 14.73 6.09
CA PHE A 252 -9.65 15.44 5.58
C PHE A 252 -9.62 15.58 4.06
N GLY A 253 -10.00 14.53 3.32
CA GLY A 253 -9.84 14.45 1.87
C GLY A 253 -10.71 15.43 1.08
N ASN A 254 -11.96 15.61 1.49
CA ASN A 254 -12.91 16.50 0.82
C ASN A 254 -13.29 17.72 1.67
N GLY A 255 -12.94 17.74 2.94
CA GLY A 255 -13.33 18.82 3.87
C GLY A 255 -14.80 18.80 4.24
N VAL A 256 -15.46 17.65 4.11
CA VAL A 256 -16.83 17.43 4.53
C VAL A 256 -16.86 17.25 6.04
N GLY A 257 -17.67 18.04 6.73
CA GLY A 257 -17.82 17.99 8.18
C GLY A 257 -18.68 16.84 8.66
N PHE A 258 -18.79 16.72 9.99
CA PHE A 258 -19.63 15.73 10.63
C PHE A 258 -20.29 16.32 11.88
N ALA A 259 -21.57 16.00 12.11
CA ALA A 259 -22.31 16.31 13.32
C ALA A 259 -22.90 15.02 13.91
N ALA A 260 -22.58 14.74 15.18
CA ALA A 260 -23.07 13.57 15.87
C ALA A 260 -24.55 13.70 16.23
N ASP A 261 -25.32 12.62 16.12
CA ASP A 261 -26.62 12.48 16.73
C ASP A 261 -26.46 12.38 18.26
N GLY A 262 -26.99 13.32 19.00
CA GLY A 262 -26.90 13.34 20.48
C GLY A 262 -27.54 12.11 21.14
N GLY A 263 -27.00 11.70 22.29
CA GLY A 263 -27.62 10.67 23.15
C GLY A 263 -27.31 9.22 22.78
N ARG A 264 -26.35 8.98 21.89
CA ARG A 264 -25.83 7.64 21.57
C ARG A 264 -24.52 7.37 22.29
N ASP A 265 -24.38 6.15 22.83
CA ASP A 265 -23.12 5.66 23.38
C ASP A 265 -22.24 5.18 22.23
N VAL A 266 -21.36 6.06 21.74
CA VAL A 266 -20.42 5.79 20.65
C VAL A 266 -19.01 5.73 21.23
N PRO A 267 -18.20 4.71 20.92
CA PRO A 267 -16.81 4.62 21.40
C PRO A 267 -15.92 5.62 20.63
N TRP A 268 -16.13 6.93 20.88
CA TRP A 268 -15.41 7.98 20.15
C TRP A 268 -13.89 7.84 20.28
N TYR A 269 -13.41 7.58 21.49
CA TYR A 269 -11.98 7.57 21.83
C TYR A 269 -11.47 6.21 22.32
N ALA A 270 -12.33 5.20 22.32
CA ALA A 270 -11.97 3.85 22.74
C ALA A 270 -11.78 2.92 21.52
N PRO A 271 -10.82 2.00 21.55
CA PRO A 271 -10.65 0.99 20.50
C PRO A 271 -11.95 0.20 20.30
N CYS A 272 -12.30 -0.03 19.05
CA CYS A 272 -13.42 -0.89 18.68
C CYS A 272 -13.02 -1.71 17.42
N PRO A 273 -12.04 -2.62 17.55
CA PRO A 273 -11.50 -3.35 16.41
C PRO A 273 -12.59 -4.19 15.72
N GLY A 274 -12.67 -4.04 14.39
CA GLY A 274 -13.66 -4.72 13.57
C GLY A 274 -14.96 -3.96 13.33
N ALA A 275 -15.24 -2.89 14.08
CA ALA A 275 -16.31 -1.95 13.73
C ALA A 275 -15.94 -1.14 12.48
N ILE A 276 -16.94 -0.73 11.72
CA ILE A 276 -16.77 0.09 10.51
C ILE A 276 -17.68 1.31 10.61
N VAL A 277 -17.13 2.50 10.35
CA VAL A 277 -17.92 3.70 10.08
C VAL A 277 -18.24 3.74 8.60
N ALA A 278 -19.51 4.00 8.24
CA ALA A 278 -19.94 4.09 6.85
C ALA A 278 -20.82 5.33 6.61
N GLU A 279 -20.52 6.05 5.52
CA GLU A 279 -21.37 7.06 4.91
C GLU A 279 -22.34 6.37 3.95
N LEU A 280 -23.64 6.52 4.15
CA LEU A 280 -24.66 5.89 3.32
C LEU A 280 -25.49 6.93 2.57
N THR A 281 -26.06 6.56 1.43
CA THR A 281 -26.94 7.44 0.64
C THR A 281 -28.33 7.63 1.25
N GLU A 282 -28.73 6.74 2.17
CA GLU A 282 -30.06 6.72 2.79
C GLU A 282 -29.99 6.11 4.19
N GLU A 283 -31.00 6.34 5.00
CA GLU A 283 -31.12 5.70 6.30
C GLU A 283 -31.47 4.21 6.16
N ILE A 284 -30.92 3.41 7.07
CA ILE A 284 -31.19 1.97 7.15
C ILE A 284 -31.67 1.60 8.57
N ASP A 285 -32.45 0.53 8.64
CA ASP A 285 -32.82 -0.13 9.89
C ASP A 285 -32.24 -1.55 9.87
N ALA A 286 -31.18 -1.76 10.64
CA ALA A 286 -30.51 -3.04 10.70
C ALA A 286 -29.89 -3.25 12.10
N PRO A 287 -30.04 -4.44 12.71
CA PRO A 287 -29.61 -4.69 14.08
C PRO A 287 -28.07 -4.58 14.28
N TRP A 288 -27.29 -4.65 13.21
CA TRP A 288 -25.82 -4.53 13.21
C TRP A 288 -25.33 -3.10 12.91
N ALA A 289 -26.23 -2.11 12.78
CA ALA A 289 -25.93 -0.74 12.42
C ALA A 289 -26.54 0.27 13.40
N VAL A 290 -25.76 1.23 13.85
CA VAL A 290 -26.21 2.33 14.69
C VAL A 290 -25.91 3.64 13.98
N LYS A 291 -26.95 4.45 13.70
CA LYS A 291 -26.76 5.80 13.18
C LYS A 291 -26.06 6.65 14.24
N ILE A 292 -24.94 7.26 13.89
CA ILE A 292 -24.11 8.05 14.82
C ILE A 292 -24.11 9.54 14.49
N GLY A 293 -24.61 9.94 13.32
CA GLY A 293 -24.69 11.33 12.91
C GLY A 293 -24.91 11.51 11.42
N VAL A 294 -24.59 12.70 10.93
CA VAL A 294 -24.69 13.09 9.53
C VAL A 294 -23.46 13.87 9.07
N THR A 295 -23.13 13.77 7.80
CA THR A 295 -22.14 14.64 7.16
C THR A 295 -22.68 16.04 6.95
N THR A 296 -21.82 17.09 7.03
CA THR A 296 -22.25 18.50 6.98
C THR A 296 -21.42 19.32 6.00
N GLU A 297 -21.97 20.44 5.51
CA GLU A 297 -21.23 21.42 4.69
C GLU A 297 -20.24 22.23 5.54
N VAL A 298 -20.52 22.42 6.82
CA VAL A 298 -19.63 23.15 7.73
C VAL A 298 -18.40 22.30 7.99
N PRO A 299 -17.16 22.78 7.73
CA PRO A 299 -15.94 21.99 7.85
C PRO A 299 -15.48 21.84 9.31
N VAL A 300 -16.37 21.31 10.14
CA VAL A 300 -16.18 21.05 11.57
C VAL A 300 -16.57 19.61 11.87
N ILE A 301 -15.87 18.98 12.75
CA ILE A 301 -16.24 17.70 13.36
C ILE A 301 -16.82 18.03 14.72
N ASP A 302 -18.09 17.73 14.94
CA ASP A 302 -18.81 17.91 16.20
C ASP A 302 -19.30 16.55 16.72
N LEU A 303 -18.73 16.10 17.83
CA LEU A 303 -19.07 14.82 18.48
C LEU A 303 -20.12 14.98 19.61
N GLY A 304 -20.78 16.16 19.70
CA GLY A 304 -21.80 16.44 20.72
C GLY A 304 -21.24 16.83 22.08
N GLY A 305 -19.99 17.22 22.17
CA GLY A 305 -19.31 17.65 23.41
C GLY A 305 -17.87 17.98 23.20
N ASP A 306 -17.30 17.57 22.08
CA ASP A 306 -15.98 17.93 21.60
C ASP A 306 -16.06 18.27 20.12
N ALA A 307 -15.65 19.47 19.77
CA ALA A 307 -15.71 19.97 18.40
C ALA A 307 -14.40 20.67 17.99
N ALA A 308 -14.01 20.47 16.72
CA ALA A 308 -12.84 21.12 16.14
C ALA A 308 -13.00 21.29 14.63
N SER A 309 -12.33 22.31 14.07
CA SER A 309 -12.33 22.51 12.62
C SER A 309 -11.44 21.44 11.95
N ILE A 310 -11.82 21.02 10.73
CA ILE A 310 -11.03 20.08 9.94
C ILE A 310 -9.63 20.63 9.66
N ALA A 311 -9.51 21.95 9.43
CA ALA A 311 -8.24 22.59 9.15
C ALA A 311 -7.28 22.49 10.35
N GLU A 312 -7.76 22.79 11.56
CA GLU A 312 -6.98 22.68 12.80
C GLU A 312 -6.52 21.23 13.04
N LEU A 313 -7.44 20.27 12.94
CA LEU A 313 -7.12 18.86 13.17
C LEU A 313 -6.11 18.34 12.13
N LEU A 314 -6.22 18.75 10.88
CA LEU A 314 -5.27 18.37 9.82
C LEU A 314 -3.88 18.93 10.09
N GLU A 315 -3.78 20.20 10.48
CA GLU A 315 -2.51 20.85 10.84
C GLU A 315 -1.82 20.13 12.00
N ILE A 316 -2.55 19.87 13.10
CA ILE A 316 -2.04 19.08 14.23
C ILE A 316 -1.57 17.71 13.79
N ASN A 317 -2.35 17.02 12.96
CA ASN A 317 -2.10 15.65 12.53
C ASN A 317 -0.88 15.51 11.61
N GLU A 318 -0.68 16.43 10.69
CA GLU A 318 0.48 16.45 9.79
C GLU A 318 1.77 16.88 10.53
N ALA A 319 1.67 17.78 11.52
CA ALA A 319 2.81 18.27 12.27
C ALA A 319 3.53 17.19 13.10
N VAL A 320 2.86 16.13 13.51
CA VAL A 320 3.43 15.08 14.41
C VAL A 320 4.70 14.46 13.84
N LEU A 321 4.74 14.15 12.56
CA LEU A 321 5.87 13.49 11.90
C LEU A 321 6.66 14.43 10.97
N GLU A 322 6.30 15.71 10.87
CA GLU A 322 6.94 16.65 9.94
C GLU A 322 8.45 16.78 10.19
N GLY A 323 8.89 16.69 11.45
CA GLY A 323 10.31 16.76 11.82
C GLY A 323 11.14 15.54 11.38
N VAL A 324 10.48 14.39 11.11
CA VAL A 324 11.14 13.13 10.71
C VAL A 324 10.92 12.85 9.23
N TYR A 325 9.72 13.09 8.76
CA TYR A 325 9.28 12.87 7.39
C TYR A 325 8.62 14.13 6.85
N PRO A 326 9.42 15.17 6.49
CA PRO A 326 8.88 16.43 6.00
C PRO A 326 8.04 16.21 4.73
N THR A 327 6.91 16.91 4.67
CA THR A 327 5.97 16.89 3.52
C THR A 327 6.39 17.84 2.41
N ALA A 328 7.35 18.73 2.67
CA ALA A 328 7.94 19.63 1.70
C ALA A 328 9.46 19.49 1.70
N ALA A 329 10.05 19.53 0.51
CA ALA A 329 11.49 19.69 0.39
C ALA A 329 11.89 21.10 0.81
N ALA A 330 13.11 21.24 1.39
CA ALA A 330 13.68 22.57 1.62
C ALA A 330 13.75 23.31 0.28
N ALA A 331 13.26 24.56 0.25
CA ALA A 331 13.35 25.39 -0.93
C ALA A 331 14.82 25.67 -1.23
N GLU A 332 15.34 25.10 -2.30
CA GLU A 332 16.64 25.51 -2.86
C GLU A 332 16.43 26.82 -3.62
N SER A 333 17.00 27.89 -3.11
CA SER A 333 16.99 29.18 -3.80
C SER A 333 18.09 29.20 -4.87
N GLY A 334 17.77 29.64 -6.08
CA GLY A 334 18.76 29.93 -7.11
C GLY A 334 18.90 28.89 -8.24
N LEU A 335 18.04 27.90 -8.30
CA LEU A 335 17.96 27.03 -9.48
C LEU A 335 17.22 27.76 -10.60
N GLU A 336 17.92 28.02 -11.70
CA GLU A 336 17.25 28.51 -12.92
C GLU A 336 16.42 27.35 -13.52
N PRO A 337 15.16 27.60 -13.92
CA PRO A 337 14.35 26.57 -14.54
C PRO A 337 14.97 26.18 -15.89
N PHE A 338 15.26 24.88 -16.04
CA PHE A 338 15.70 24.32 -17.31
C PHE A 338 14.49 24.26 -18.26
N THR A 339 14.48 25.14 -19.26
CA THR A 339 13.42 25.15 -20.27
C THR A 339 13.98 24.69 -21.61
N TYR A 340 13.42 23.64 -22.18
CA TYR A 340 13.75 23.18 -23.50
C TYR A 340 13.15 24.19 -24.55
N THR A 341 14.01 24.88 -25.25
CA THR A 341 13.63 25.88 -26.27
C THR A 341 14.02 25.46 -27.67
N ALA A 342 14.48 24.23 -27.89
CA ALA A 342 14.87 23.77 -29.19
C ALA A 342 13.66 23.66 -30.16
N GLY A 343 13.91 23.83 -31.41
CA GLY A 343 12.92 23.69 -32.48
C GLY A 343 12.42 22.25 -32.64
N PRO A 344 11.54 22.00 -33.61
CA PRO A 344 10.98 20.65 -33.81
C PRO A 344 12.07 19.60 -34.00
N VAL A 345 11.88 18.47 -33.36
CA VAL A 345 12.80 17.32 -33.45
C VAL A 345 12.92 16.89 -34.91
N ALA A 346 14.16 16.76 -35.40
CA ALA A 346 14.41 16.31 -36.77
C ALA A 346 13.79 14.90 -36.97
N ALA A 347 13.14 14.73 -38.14
CA ALA A 347 12.62 13.41 -38.48
C ALA A 347 13.77 12.38 -38.60
N PRO A 348 13.61 11.16 -38.15
CA PRO A 348 14.64 10.14 -38.28
C PRO A 348 14.98 9.84 -39.72
N ALA A 349 16.25 9.55 -40.01
CA ALA A 349 16.73 9.22 -41.35
C ALA A 349 16.03 7.98 -41.93
N VAL A 350 15.74 7.02 -41.04
CA VAL A 350 15.00 5.80 -41.37
C VAL A 350 13.64 5.83 -40.65
N ARG A 351 12.56 5.85 -41.45
CA ARG A 351 11.19 5.78 -40.91
C ARG A 351 10.72 4.34 -40.88
N ALA A 352 10.44 3.83 -39.69
CA ALA A 352 9.81 2.54 -39.48
C ALA A 352 8.36 2.74 -39.02
N ALA A 353 7.43 2.01 -39.60
CA ALA A 353 6.01 2.06 -39.22
C ALA A 353 5.84 1.56 -37.76
N LYS A 354 6.68 0.62 -37.35
CA LYS A 354 6.75 0.08 -35.99
C LYS A 354 8.24 -0.02 -35.59
N PRO A 355 8.79 1.02 -34.96
CA PRO A 355 10.22 1.02 -34.62
C PRO A 355 10.51 -0.07 -33.59
N LYS A 356 11.64 -0.78 -33.80
CA LYS A 356 12.08 -1.90 -32.97
C LYS A 356 13.12 -1.44 -31.94
N ALA A 357 12.91 -1.81 -30.68
CA ALA A 357 13.88 -1.64 -29.61
C ALA A 357 14.56 -2.97 -29.27
N LEU A 358 15.87 -2.97 -29.29
CA LEU A 358 16.67 -4.06 -28.70
C LEU A 358 16.82 -3.82 -27.21
N ILE A 359 16.52 -4.85 -26.41
CA ILE A 359 16.67 -4.86 -24.95
C ILE A 359 17.68 -5.95 -24.60
N PRO A 360 18.97 -5.60 -24.46
CA PRO A 360 19.99 -6.58 -24.05
C PRO A 360 19.87 -6.87 -22.56
N VAL A 361 19.88 -8.16 -22.22
CA VAL A 361 19.76 -8.65 -20.84
C VAL A 361 21.08 -9.23 -20.39
N PHE A 362 21.69 -8.58 -19.41
CA PHE A 362 22.96 -9.00 -18.81
C PHE A 362 22.71 -9.76 -17.50
N PRO A 363 23.69 -10.55 -17.00
CA PRO A 363 23.57 -11.15 -15.68
C PRO A 363 23.27 -10.10 -14.61
N GLY A 364 22.16 -10.25 -13.87
CA GLY A 364 21.70 -9.29 -12.88
C GLY A 364 20.82 -8.16 -13.45
N THR A 365 20.50 -8.15 -14.74
CA THR A 365 19.48 -7.24 -15.31
C THR A 365 18.11 -7.58 -14.75
N ASN A 366 17.32 -6.54 -14.44
CA ASN A 366 15.90 -6.61 -14.08
C ASN A 366 15.09 -5.67 -14.98
N CYS A 367 13.77 -5.82 -14.96
CA CYS A 367 12.81 -4.94 -15.65
C CYS A 367 12.86 -5.02 -17.18
N GLU A 368 13.46 -6.06 -17.77
CA GLU A 368 13.47 -6.25 -19.23
C GLU A 368 12.05 -6.43 -19.79
N TYR A 369 11.18 -7.13 -19.08
CA TYR A 369 9.79 -7.31 -19.49
C TYR A 369 8.97 -6.03 -19.32
N ASP A 370 9.18 -5.28 -18.24
CA ASP A 370 8.52 -3.98 -18.03
C ASP A 370 8.97 -2.96 -19.07
N THR A 371 10.27 -2.95 -19.39
CA THR A 371 10.84 -2.13 -20.46
C THR A 371 10.23 -2.49 -21.82
N ALA A 372 10.13 -3.78 -22.14
CA ALA A 372 9.51 -4.24 -23.37
C ALA A 372 8.03 -3.83 -23.44
N ARG A 373 7.30 -3.98 -22.35
CA ARG A 373 5.91 -3.56 -22.24
C ARG A 373 5.74 -2.06 -22.51
N ALA A 374 6.56 -1.21 -21.91
CA ALA A 374 6.49 0.24 -22.13
C ALA A 374 6.71 0.62 -23.60
N VAL A 375 7.66 -0.04 -24.29
CA VAL A 375 7.90 0.17 -25.73
C VAL A 375 6.70 -0.29 -26.57
N ILE A 376 6.12 -1.45 -26.25
CA ILE A 376 4.96 -2.00 -26.96
C ILE A 376 3.73 -1.10 -26.76
N ASP A 377 3.50 -0.62 -25.55
CA ASP A 377 2.38 0.28 -25.22
C ASP A 377 2.51 1.63 -25.95
N ALA A 378 3.75 2.07 -26.21
CA ALA A 378 4.04 3.25 -27.04
C ALA A 378 3.95 2.98 -28.57
N GLY A 379 3.58 1.77 -29.00
CA GLY A 379 3.42 1.39 -30.41
C GLY A 379 4.68 0.86 -31.07
N GLY A 380 5.76 0.60 -30.32
CA GLY A 380 6.99 0.00 -30.83
C GLY A 380 6.93 -1.53 -30.90
N ASP A 381 8.03 -2.13 -31.35
CA ASP A 381 8.31 -3.57 -31.30
C ASP A 381 9.56 -3.81 -30.45
N THR A 382 9.72 -5.01 -29.88
CA THR A 382 10.82 -5.28 -28.98
C THR A 382 11.50 -6.61 -29.28
N GLU A 383 12.80 -6.66 -29.03
CA GLU A 383 13.57 -7.89 -28.99
C GLU A 383 14.38 -7.95 -27.68
N ILE A 384 14.01 -8.89 -26.80
CA ILE A 384 14.76 -9.18 -25.57
C ILE A 384 15.85 -10.19 -25.93
N LEU A 385 17.14 -9.83 -25.74
CA LEU A 385 18.27 -10.67 -26.09
C LEU A 385 19.16 -10.92 -24.89
N VAL A 386 19.21 -12.17 -24.41
CA VAL A 386 20.02 -12.58 -23.27
C VAL A 386 21.49 -12.69 -23.67
N VAL A 387 22.36 -11.98 -22.99
CA VAL A 387 23.83 -12.07 -23.09
C VAL A 387 24.31 -13.22 -22.22
N ARG A 388 24.88 -14.25 -22.87
CA ARG A 388 25.45 -15.42 -22.19
C ARG A 388 26.90 -15.15 -21.84
N ASN A 389 27.31 -15.49 -20.62
CA ASN A 389 28.62 -15.14 -20.07
C ASN A 389 29.31 -16.30 -19.32
N LEU A 390 28.89 -17.55 -19.51
CA LEU A 390 29.50 -18.69 -18.80
C LEU A 390 30.94 -18.96 -19.20
N ASN A 391 31.34 -18.56 -20.42
CA ASN A 391 32.71 -18.64 -20.91
C ASN A 391 32.99 -17.58 -22.00
N ALA A 392 34.24 -17.40 -22.37
CA ALA A 392 34.68 -16.41 -23.36
C ALA A 392 34.00 -16.59 -24.73
N GLU A 393 33.76 -17.82 -25.15
CA GLU A 393 33.15 -18.15 -26.45
C GLU A 393 31.68 -17.67 -26.46
N GLN A 394 30.95 -17.89 -25.37
CA GLN A 394 29.56 -17.43 -25.24
C GLN A 394 29.46 -15.89 -25.19
N VAL A 395 30.41 -15.22 -24.54
CA VAL A 395 30.51 -13.75 -24.55
C VAL A 395 30.72 -13.24 -25.97
N ALA A 396 31.66 -13.82 -26.71
CA ALA A 396 31.96 -13.45 -28.09
C ALA A 396 30.76 -13.70 -29.03
N ALA A 397 30.12 -14.86 -28.90
CA ALA A 397 28.92 -15.18 -29.67
C ALA A 397 27.73 -14.23 -29.34
N SER A 398 27.58 -13.87 -28.06
CA SER A 398 26.56 -12.89 -27.63
C SER A 398 26.84 -11.49 -28.19
N ALA A 399 28.11 -11.06 -28.21
CA ALA A 399 28.52 -9.79 -28.78
C ALA A 399 28.18 -9.71 -30.29
N GLN A 400 28.44 -10.80 -31.03
CA GLN A 400 28.09 -10.87 -32.43
C GLN A 400 26.57 -10.78 -32.66
N ARG A 401 25.78 -11.55 -31.91
CA ARG A 401 24.32 -11.54 -31.98
C ARG A 401 23.72 -10.17 -31.60
N VAL A 402 24.25 -9.54 -30.56
CA VAL A 402 23.84 -8.20 -30.15
C VAL A 402 24.13 -7.16 -31.24
N ALA A 403 25.33 -7.22 -31.86
CA ALA A 403 25.69 -6.34 -32.96
C ALA A 403 24.75 -6.51 -34.18
N GLU A 404 24.39 -7.75 -34.52
CA GLU A 404 23.42 -8.04 -35.59
C GLU A 404 22.02 -7.48 -35.24
N ALA A 405 21.55 -7.68 -33.99
CA ALA A 405 20.28 -7.19 -33.53
C ALA A 405 20.24 -5.63 -33.49
N ILE A 406 21.35 -4.97 -33.12
CA ILE A 406 21.47 -3.49 -33.19
C ILE A 406 21.29 -2.99 -34.62
N ARG A 407 21.89 -3.67 -35.61
CA ARG A 407 21.76 -3.28 -37.03
C ARG A 407 20.31 -3.41 -37.53
N ALA A 408 19.51 -4.31 -36.95
CA ALA A 408 18.11 -4.51 -37.27
C ALA A 408 17.15 -3.61 -36.48
N ALA A 409 17.60 -3.00 -35.38
CA ALA A 409 16.80 -2.16 -34.51
C ALA A 409 16.92 -0.66 -34.83
N GLN A 410 15.99 0.16 -34.33
CA GLN A 410 16.02 1.61 -34.36
C GLN A 410 16.38 2.20 -32.99
N MET A 411 16.27 1.40 -31.94
CA MET A 411 16.53 1.82 -30.56
C MET A 411 17.26 0.72 -29.80
N ILE A 412 18.07 1.14 -28.82
CA ILE A 412 18.62 0.26 -27.80
C ILE A 412 18.10 0.78 -26.47
N VAL A 413 17.49 -0.09 -25.64
CA VAL A 413 17.11 0.26 -24.28
C VAL A 413 17.81 -0.71 -23.33
N ILE A 414 18.72 -0.18 -22.52
CA ILE A 414 19.46 -0.96 -21.51
C ILE A 414 18.70 -0.85 -20.20
N PRO A 415 18.12 -1.95 -19.69
CA PRO A 415 17.32 -1.92 -18.47
C PRO A 415 18.16 -1.69 -17.22
N GLY A 416 17.47 -1.55 -16.09
CA GLY A 416 18.05 -1.50 -14.77
C GLY A 416 18.46 -2.87 -14.22
N GLY A 417 18.83 -2.89 -12.96
CA GLY A 417 19.27 -4.06 -12.22
C GLY A 417 20.65 -3.85 -11.58
N PHE A 418 21.35 -4.94 -11.33
CA PHE A 418 22.68 -4.96 -10.69
C PHE A 418 23.61 -5.91 -11.48
N SER A 419 24.00 -5.50 -12.69
CA SER A 419 24.84 -6.33 -13.54
C SER A 419 26.23 -6.53 -12.93
N GLY A 420 26.62 -7.79 -12.67
CA GLY A 420 27.88 -8.15 -12.04
C GLY A 420 27.91 -8.03 -10.52
N GLY A 421 26.77 -7.75 -9.87
CA GLY A 421 26.63 -7.56 -8.43
C GLY A 421 26.81 -6.10 -8.00
N ASP A 422 26.56 -5.84 -6.72
CA ASP A 422 26.68 -4.52 -6.10
C ASP A 422 28.10 -4.33 -5.55
N GLU A 423 29.06 -4.22 -6.44
CA GLU A 423 30.47 -4.08 -6.12
C GLU A 423 30.77 -2.66 -5.58
N PRO A 424 31.77 -2.49 -4.66
CA PRO A 424 32.11 -1.17 -4.10
C PRO A 424 32.44 -0.10 -5.15
N ASP A 425 32.94 -0.52 -6.30
CA ASP A 425 33.31 0.37 -7.42
C ASP A 425 32.15 0.59 -8.42
N GLY A 426 30.95 0.19 -8.07
CA GLY A 426 29.74 0.36 -8.87
C GLY A 426 29.44 -0.81 -9.82
N SER A 427 28.15 -1.01 -10.05
CA SER A 427 27.62 -1.96 -11.03
C SER A 427 27.71 -1.36 -12.44
N GLY A 428 27.51 -2.17 -13.47
CA GLY A 428 27.57 -1.72 -14.87
C GLY A 428 28.89 -1.95 -15.59
N LYS A 429 29.97 -2.32 -14.90
CA LYS A 429 31.28 -2.59 -15.53
C LYS A 429 31.22 -3.65 -16.63
N PHE A 430 30.44 -4.71 -16.42
CA PHE A 430 30.27 -5.75 -17.41
C PHE A 430 29.56 -5.23 -18.68
N ILE A 431 28.53 -4.45 -18.51
CA ILE A 431 27.79 -3.79 -19.61
C ILE A 431 28.76 -2.87 -20.37
N THR A 432 29.50 -2.01 -19.66
CA THR A 432 30.46 -1.08 -20.24
C THR A 432 31.52 -1.83 -21.05
N ALA A 433 32.09 -2.90 -20.48
CA ALA A 433 33.12 -3.71 -21.17
C ALA A 433 32.55 -4.40 -22.43
N PHE A 434 31.33 -4.92 -22.34
CA PHE A 434 30.63 -5.57 -23.44
C PHE A 434 30.38 -4.61 -24.61
N PHE A 435 29.89 -3.40 -24.31
CA PHE A 435 29.64 -2.34 -25.33
C PHE A 435 30.93 -1.80 -25.94
N ARG A 436 32.09 -1.95 -25.27
CA ARG A 436 33.42 -1.63 -25.83
C ARG A 436 33.97 -2.68 -26.79
N SER A 437 33.34 -3.86 -26.88
CA SER A 437 33.75 -4.87 -27.84
C SER A 437 33.64 -4.33 -29.29
N PRO A 438 34.57 -4.61 -30.20
CA PRO A 438 34.62 -3.99 -31.51
C PRO A 438 33.32 -4.09 -32.32
N ALA A 439 32.71 -5.28 -32.35
CA ALA A 439 31.50 -5.53 -33.13
C ALA A 439 30.29 -4.74 -32.60
N VAL A 440 30.10 -4.71 -31.27
CA VAL A 440 28.98 -3.98 -30.62
C VAL A 440 29.20 -2.48 -30.75
N ARG A 441 30.42 -1.99 -30.47
CA ARG A 441 30.75 -0.57 -30.60
C ARG A 441 30.49 -0.04 -32.00
N GLU A 442 30.93 -0.78 -33.05
CA GLU A 442 30.69 -0.40 -34.44
C GLU A 442 29.20 -0.32 -34.76
N ALA A 443 28.43 -1.32 -34.35
CA ALA A 443 26.99 -1.35 -34.57
C ALA A 443 26.25 -0.19 -33.85
N VAL A 444 26.66 0.16 -32.62
CA VAL A 444 26.13 1.32 -31.90
C VAL A 444 26.47 2.64 -32.59
N THR A 445 27.74 2.79 -33.00
CA THR A 445 28.16 4.01 -33.73
C THR A 445 27.39 4.15 -35.05
N GLU A 446 27.17 3.07 -35.79
CA GLU A 446 26.35 3.07 -37.00
C GLU A 446 24.89 3.46 -36.68
N LEU A 447 24.30 2.92 -35.61
CA LEU A 447 22.94 3.24 -35.18
C LEU A 447 22.80 4.73 -34.85
N MET A 448 23.70 5.26 -34.01
CA MET A 448 23.60 6.62 -33.48
C MET A 448 23.98 7.68 -34.54
N ASP A 449 25.14 7.52 -35.17
CA ASP A 449 25.74 8.57 -36.00
C ASP A 449 25.24 8.57 -37.46
N ARG A 450 24.89 7.38 -37.99
CA ARG A 450 24.50 7.26 -39.41
C ARG A 450 23.00 7.05 -39.63
N ARG A 451 22.34 6.30 -38.72
CA ARG A 451 20.91 5.97 -38.89
C ARG A 451 19.97 6.87 -38.08
N GLY A 452 20.53 7.72 -37.19
CA GLY A 452 19.74 8.58 -36.31
C GLY A 452 18.88 7.82 -35.34
N GLY A 453 19.38 6.66 -34.88
CA GLY A 453 18.74 5.84 -33.88
C GLY A 453 18.88 6.38 -32.47
N LEU A 454 18.25 5.73 -31.50
CA LEU A 454 18.23 6.17 -30.11
C LEU A 454 18.84 5.12 -29.20
N MET A 455 19.47 5.56 -28.10
CA MET A 455 19.94 4.71 -27.02
C MET A 455 19.51 5.29 -25.68
N LEU A 456 18.87 4.46 -24.85
CA LEU A 456 18.41 4.81 -23.51
C LEU A 456 19.01 3.83 -22.51
N GLY A 457 19.62 4.36 -21.45
CA GLY A 457 20.03 3.59 -20.27
C GLY A 457 19.16 3.95 -19.07
N ILE A 458 18.69 2.95 -18.35
CA ILE A 458 17.83 3.11 -17.18
C ILE A 458 18.57 2.58 -15.95
N CYS A 459 18.73 3.37 -14.88
CA CYS A 459 19.37 2.99 -13.62
C CYS A 459 20.76 2.35 -13.88
N ASN A 460 20.90 1.04 -13.76
CA ASN A 460 22.13 0.32 -14.05
C ASN A 460 22.60 0.46 -15.51
N GLY A 461 21.68 0.50 -16.45
CA GLY A 461 21.99 0.81 -17.85
C GLY A 461 22.47 2.24 -18.06
N PHE A 462 22.02 3.21 -17.25
CA PHE A 462 22.52 4.58 -17.26
C PHE A 462 23.92 4.66 -16.63
N GLN A 463 24.17 3.91 -15.56
CA GLN A 463 25.48 3.86 -14.90
C GLN A 463 26.57 3.30 -15.82
N ALA A 464 26.23 2.41 -16.73
CA ALA A 464 27.13 1.82 -17.72
C ALA A 464 27.50 2.77 -18.85
#